data_1b2b1a16853fc1a2301039cef8078bf4
#
_entry.id   1b2b1a16853fc1a2301039cef8078bf4
#
_cell.length_a   1.000
_cell.length_b   1.000
_cell.length_c   1.000
_cell.angle_alpha   90.00
_cell.angle_beta   90.00
_cell.angle_gamma   90.00
#
_symmetry.space_group_name_H-M   'P 1'
#
loop_
_entity.id
_entity.type
_entity.pdbx_description
1 polymer ?
#
loop_
_entity_poly.entity_id
_entity_poly.type
_entity_poly.pdbx_seq_one_letter_code
_entity_poly.pdbx_strand_id
1 'polypeptide(L)'
;QVWQRVFLTVGIFVAVFVVRFVLPIIIVMVASGHGFMEVVDLALNKPAEYGHILHEASPMIDAFGGAFLIMIGLSYFIDYNKRVHWMRHVEPWLAKAGRFENFKVCLMLSVAAVLYFTVEPPHRALVLISSVLGIILHIGLELFGSFFHEDDAKSVKVKTGWAAFASLLYLEVLDASFSFDGVIGAFAITSSVLLIVAGLGAGAIWVRSLTVYLLRTGMLSKYKYLENGAHWAIMALGMMMIAKLFHLELPEWATGGLGLLFVSLAVGSSMLEARAINLQEAAAAKLHSAERRLKHG
;
A
#
# COMPACT_ATOMS: atom_id res chain seq x y z
N GLN A 1 17.32 16.22 -5.80
CA GLN A 1 16.74 16.70 -7.09
C GLN A 1 16.79 15.63 -8.18
N VAL A 2 17.92 14.88 -8.36
CA VAL A 2 18.04 13.85 -9.40
C VAL A 2 17.01 12.73 -9.20
N TRP A 3 16.93 12.16 -8.01
CA TRP A 3 15.99 11.07 -7.69
C TRP A 3 14.51 11.49 -7.75
N GLN A 4 14.20 12.77 -7.49
CA GLN A 4 12.84 13.27 -7.71
C GLN A 4 12.48 13.34 -9.19
N ARG A 5 13.45 13.65 -10.06
CA ARG A 5 13.25 13.59 -11.52
C ARG A 5 13.11 12.15 -12.00
N VAL A 6 13.96 11.25 -11.52
CA VAL A 6 13.86 9.81 -11.84
C VAL A 6 12.51 9.26 -11.43
N PHE A 7 12.03 9.58 -10.21
CA PHE A 7 10.70 9.19 -9.73
C PHE A 7 9.57 9.73 -10.61
N LEU A 8 9.67 10.99 -11.06
CA LEU A 8 8.66 11.62 -11.92
C LEU A 8 8.71 11.18 -13.38
N THR A 9 9.86 10.71 -13.88
CA THR A 9 10.01 10.28 -15.29
C THR A 9 9.96 8.76 -15.41
N VAL A 10 10.99 8.08 -14.92
CA VAL A 10 11.10 6.62 -14.98
C VAL A 10 10.00 5.96 -14.16
N GLY A 11 9.74 6.45 -12.97
CA GLY A 11 8.69 5.90 -12.11
C GLY A 11 7.29 6.07 -12.73
N ILE A 12 6.96 7.21 -13.37
CA ILE A 12 5.68 7.36 -14.08
C ILE A 12 5.60 6.39 -15.26
N PHE A 13 6.70 6.26 -16.03
CA PHE A 13 6.74 5.31 -17.14
C PHE A 13 6.52 3.87 -16.66
N VAL A 14 7.19 3.46 -15.61
CA VAL A 14 7.01 2.12 -14.99
C VAL A 14 5.57 1.95 -14.49
N ALA A 15 5.05 2.90 -13.73
CA ALA A 15 3.70 2.82 -13.18
C ALA A 15 2.59 2.79 -14.24
N VAL A 16 2.73 3.57 -15.31
CA VAL A 16 1.71 3.65 -16.36
C VAL A 16 1.84 2.52 -17.37
N PHE A 17 3.07 2.22 -17.80
CA PHE A 17 3.28 1.27 -18.88
C PHE A 17 3.58 -0.14 -18.36
N VAL A 18 4.57 -0.30 -17.49
CA VAL A 18 4.97 -1.64 -17.03
C VAL A 18 3.89 -2.24 -16.14
N VAL A 19 3.43 -1.51 -15.15
CA VAL A 19 2.49 -2.03 -14.15
C VAL A 19 1.07 -2.20 -14.72
N ARG A 20 0.59 -1.28 -15.54
CA ARG A 20 -0.80 -1.28 -16.02
C ARG A 20 -1.01 -1.92 -17.39
N PHE A 21 0.05 -2.14 -18.14
CA PHE A 21 -0.02 -2.78 -19.46
C PHE A 21 0.79 -4.08 -19.51
N VAL A 22 2.10 -4.03 -19.21
CA VAL A 22 2.97 -5.21 -19.35
C VAL A 22 2.65 -6.27 -18.31
N LEU A 23 2.41 -5.88 -17.06
CA LEU A 23 2.20 -6.84 -15.98
C LEU A 23 0.89 -7.65 -16.14
N PRO A 24 -0.27 -7.06 -16.51
CA PRO A 24 -1.45 -7.84 -16.86
C PRO A 24 -1.23 -8.80 -18.03
N ILE A 25 -0.45 -8.41 -19.04
CA ILE A 25 -0.08 -9.31 -20.15
C ILE A 25 0.71 -10.52 -19.62
N ILE A 26 1.70 -10.30 -18.74
CA ILE A 26 2.48 -11.38 -18.14
C ILE A 26 1.58 -12.34 -17.35
N ILE A 27 0.60 -11.82 -16.63
CA ILE A 27 -0.33 -12.66 -15.86
C ILE A 27 -1.20 -13.50 -16.79
N VAL A 28 -1.76 -12.89 -17.83
CA VAL A 28 -2.54 -13.64 -18.82
C VAL A 28 -1.69 -14.69 -19.50
N MET A 29 -0.42 -14.39 -19.81
CA MET A 29 0.54 -15.40 -20.33
C MET A 29 0.69 -16.59 -19.38
N VAL A 30 0.91 -16.31 -18.10
CA VAL A 30 1.11 -17.36 -17.09
C VAL A 30 -0.18 -18.15 -16.86
N ALA A 31 -1.33 -17.48 -16.83
CA ALA A 31 -2.63 -18.11 -16.60
C ALA A 31 -3.11 -18.94 -17.78
N SER A 32 -2.92 -18.46 -19.02
CA SER A 32 -3.39 -19.12 -20.24
C SER A 32 -2.38 -20.03 -20.91
N GLY A 33 -1.08 -19.90 -20.58
CA GLY A 33 0.01 -20.59 -21.26
C GLY A 33 0.30 -20.10 -22.69
N HIS A 34 -0.32 -18.98 -23.12
CA HIS A 34 -0.09 -18.38 -24.44
C HIS A 34 1.25 -17.61 -24.49
N GLY A 35 1.80 -17.48 -25.70
CA GLY A 35 2.99 -16.67 -25.94
C GLY A 35 2.71 -15.16 -25.83
N PHE A 36 3.77 -14.36 -25.63
CA PHE A 36 3.65 -12.90 -25.47
C PHE A 36 2.88 -12.24 -26.62
N MET A 37 3.20 -12.56 -27.88
CA MET A 37 2.55 -11.97 -29.05
C MET A 37 1.08 -12.37 -29.18
N GLU A 38 0.75 -13.60 -28.79
CA GLU A 38 -0.64 -14.10 -28.77
C GLU A 38 -1.47 -13.34 -27.75
N VAL A 39 -0.91 -13.11 -26.56
CA VAL A 39 -1.61 -12.35 -25.50
C VAL A 39 -1.76 -10.88 -25.88
N VAL A 40 -0.77 -10.27 -26.54
CA VAL A 40 -0.89 -8.91 -27.08
C VAL A 40 -1.98 -8.87 -28.17
N ASP A 41 -2.06 -9.86 -29.03
CA ASP A 41 -3.14 -9.96 -30.04
C ASP A 41 -4.52 -10.11 -29.37
N LEU A 42 -4.63 -10.97 -28.35
CA LEU A 42 -5.85 -11.09 -27.54
C LEU A 42 -6.25 -9.76 -26.92
N ALA A 43 -5.30 -9.04 -26.32
CA ALA A 43 -5.56 -7.74 -25.68
C ALA A 43 -6.06 -6.69 -26.66
N LEU A 44 -5.58 -6.68 -27.90
CA LEU A 44 -5.93 -5.67 -28.90
C LEU A 44 -7.14 -6.05 -29.75
N ASN A 45 -7.23 -7.31 -30.15
CA ASN A 45 -8.24 -7.77 -31.12
C ASN A 45 -9.39 -8.56 -30.49
N LYS A 46 -9.18 -9.15 -29.28
CA LYS A 46 -10.19 -9.91 -28.54
C LYS A 46 -10.23 -9.52 -27.06
N PRO A 47 -10.48 -8.26 -26.74
CA PRO A 47 -10.37 -7.76 -25.38
C PRO A 47 -11.34 -8.40 -24.37
N ALA A 48 -12.49 -8.91 -24.83
CA ALA A 48 -13.41 -9.65 -23.97
C ALA A 48 -12.83 -11.00 -23.49
N GLU A 49 -12.17 -11.76 -24.39
CA GLU A 49 -11.50 -13.00 -24.07
C GLU A 49 -10.28 -12.76 -23.15
N TYR A 50 -9.51 -11.72 -23.43
CA TYR A 50 -8.42 -11.28 -22.58
C TYR A 50 -8.90 -10.94 -21.16
N GLY A 51 -9.98 -10.15 -21.04
CA GLY A 51 -10.59 -9.78 -19.74
C GLY A 51 -11.11 -10.99 -18.97
N HIS A 52 -11.68 -11.99 -19.67
CA HIS A 52 -12.13 -13.23 -19.05
C HIS A 52 -10.97 -14.03 -18.43
N ILE A 53 -9.87 -14.22 -19.15
CA ILE A 53 -8.68 -14.92 -18.65
C ILE A 53 -8.08 -14.16 -17.45
N LEU A 54 -8.03 -12.81 -17.51
CA LEU A 54 -7.55 -12.00 -16.41
C LEU A 54 -8.45 -12.15 -15.17
N HIS A 55 -9.75 -12.22 -15.37
CA HIS A 55 -10.72 -12.42 -14.28
C HIS A 55 -10.59 -13.83 -13.67
N GLU A 56 -10.36 -14.86 -14.46
CA GLU A 56 -10.06 -16.22 -13.97
C GLU A 56 -8.76 -16.29 -13.17
N ALA A 57 -7.80 -15.41 -13.45
CA ALA A 57 -6.55 -15.28 -12.69
C ALA A 57 -6.72 -14.44 -11.40
N SER A 58 -7.88 -13.80 -11.17
CA SER A 58 -8.09 -12.91 -10.01
C SER A 58 -7.81 -13.59 -8.66
N PRO A 59 -8.16 -14.86 -8.37
CA PRO A 59 -7.84 -15.49 -7.10
C PRO A 59 -6.33 -15.55 -6.81
N MET A 60 -5.50 -15.72 -7.83
CA MET A 60 -4.04 -15.68 -7.72
C MET A 60 -3.55 -14.28 -7.37
N ILE A 61 -4.08 -13.26 -8.03
CA ILE A 61 -3.71 -11.86 -7.86
C ILE A 61 -4.15 -11.37 -6.47
N ASP A 62 -5.38 -11.69 -6.07
CA ASP A 62 -5.95 -11.29 -4.79
C ASP A 62 -5.22 -11.95 -3.62
N ALA A 63 -4.85 -13.22 -3.75
CA ALA A 63 -4.06 -13.93 -2.74
C ALA A 63 -2.64 -13.34 -2.60
N PHE A 64 -1.96 -13.08 -3.72
CA PHE A 64 -0.62 -12.49 -3.75
C PHE A 64 -0.62 -11.05 -3.21
N GLY A 65 -1.45 -10.20 -3.80
CA GLY A 65 -1.53 -8.78 -3.42
C GLY A 65 -2.06 -8.59 -2.01
N GLY A 66 -3.11 -9.33 -1.63
CA GLY A 66 -3.67 -9.30 -0.29
C GLY A 66 -2.66 -9.68 0.78
N ALA A 67 -1.92 -10.80 0.59
CA ALA A 67 -0.87 -11.22 1.51
C ALA A 67 0.26 -10.19 1.61
N PHE A 68 0.71 -9.64 0.48
CA PHE A 68 1.75 -8.62 0.43
C PHE A 68 1.33 -7.33 1.16
N LEU A 69 0.13 -6.81 0.91
CA LEU A 69 -0.37 -5.57 1.54
C LEU A 69 -0.62 -5.74 3.04
N ILE A 70 -1.16 -6.89 3.46
CA ILE A 70 -1.32 -7.19 4.88
C ILE A 70 0.04 -7.27 5.58
N MET A 71 1.06 -7.87 4.95
CA MET A 71 2.41 -7.90 5.48
C MET A 71 3.01 -6.50 5.68
N ILE A 72 2.76 -5.56 4.75
CA ILE A 72 3.16 -4.15 4.90
C ILE A 72 2.50 -3.53 6.13
N GLY A 73 1.17 -3.67 6.26
CA GLY A 73 0.44 -3.17 7.42
C GLY A 73 0.92 -3.78 8.73
N LEU A 74 1.08 -5.11 8.77
CA LEU A 74 1.59 -5.81 9.95
C LEU A 74 3.01 -5.38 10.33
N SER A 75 3.91 -5.20 9.35
CA SER A 75 5.28 -4.72 9.60
C SER A 75 5.29 -3.35 10.26
N TYR A 76 4.37 -2.46 9.89
CA TYR A 76 4.24 -1.16 10.50
C TYR A 76 3.62 -1.20 11.91
N PHE A 77 2.58 -2.02 12.13
CA PHE A 77 1.87 -2.05 13.41
C PHE A 77 2.52 -2.97 14.45
N ILE A 78 3.28 -3.98 14.05
CA ILE A 78 3.98 -4.93 14.92
C ILE A 78 5.41 -4.45 15.26
N ASP A 79 5.73 -3.19 15.05
CA ASP A 79 7.00 -2.61 15.51
C ASP A 79 6.91 -2.28 17.02
N TYR A 80 7.71 -2.98 17.83
CA TYR A 80 7.81 -2.77 19.28
C TYR A 80 8.33 -1.37 19.65
N ASN A 81 9.14 -0.74 18.79
CA ASN A 81 9.72 0.59 19.01
C ASN A 81 8.79 1.73 18.59
N LYS A 82 7.63 1.42 18.05
CA LYS A 82 6.65 2.40 17.58
C LYS A 82 6.13 3.23 18.76
N ARG A 83 6.28 4.57 18.65
CA ARG A 83 5.88 5.51 19.70
C ARG A 83 4.53 6.19 19.44
N VAL A 84 4.10 6.25 18.19
CA VAL A 84 2.87 6.94 17.79
C VAL A 84 1.79 5.90 17.55
N HIS A 85 0.73 5.96 18.34
CA HIS A 85 -0.45 5.09 18.22
C HIS A 85 -1.68 5.94 18.00
N TRP A 86 -2.37 5.73 16.88
CA TRP A 86 -3.64 6.39 16.56
C TRP A 86 -4.81 5.68 17.22
N MET A 87 -4.93 4.37 17.01
CA MET A 87 -5.94 3.54 17.67
C MET A 87 -5.40 3.03 19.01
N ARG A 88 -5.72 3.75 20.09
CA ARG A 88 -5.17 3.55 21.45
C ARG A 88 -5.29 2.12 22.01
N HIS A 89 -6.24 1.31 21.54
CA HIS A 89 -6.48 -0.04 22.05
C HIS A 89 -5.87 -1.13 21.16
N VAL A 90 -5.92 -0.95 19.85
CA VAL A 90 -5.53 -1.96 18.85
C VAL A 90 -4.03 -1.90 18.57
N GLU A 91 -3.49 -0.72 18.23
CA GLU A 91 -2.09 -0.58 17.84
C GLU A 91 -1.09 -0.93 18.97
N PRO A 92 -1.29 -0.54 20.25
CA PRO A 92 -0.39 -0.96 21.32
C PRO A 92 -0.43 -2.47 21.57
N TRP A 93 -1.55 -3.12 21.31
CA TRP A 93 -1.65 -4.59 21.41
C TRP A 93 -0.88 -5.27 20.28
N LEU A 94 -1.01 -4.78 19.05
CA LEU A 94 -0.22 -5.26 17.90
C LEU A 94 1.28 -5.00 18.10
N ALA A 95 1.66 -3.82 18.58
CA ALA A 95 3.06 -3.49 18.87
C ALA A 95 3.68 -4.43 19.92
N LYS A 96 2.93 -4.88 20.93
CA LYS A 96 3.40 -5.87 21.91
C LYS A 96 3.74 -7.22 21.26
N ALA A 97 3.04 -7.62 20.20
CA ALA A 97 3.34 -8.84 19.46
C ALA A 97 4.71 -8.77 18.76
N GLY A 98 5.21 -7.57 18.48
CA GLY A 98 6.55 -7.33 17.92
C GLY A 98 7.71 -7.75 18.84
N ARG A 99 7.43 -8.15 20.08
CA ARG A 99 8.43 -8.80 20.95
C ARG A 99 8.85 -10.18 20.45
N PHE A 100 7.99 -10.83 19.67
CA PHE A 100 8.26 -12.15 19.09
C PHE A 100 8.81 -11.97 17.68
N GLU A 101 10.07 -12.38 17.50
CA GLU A 101 10.72 -12.38 16.20
C GLU A 101 9.89 -13.21 15.20
N ASN A 102 9.70 -12.70 14.00
CA ASN A 102 8.93 -13.36 12.93
C ASN A 102 7.42 -13.59 13.19
N PHE A 103 6.83 -13.00 14.25
CA PHE A 103 5.39 -13.16 14.53
C PHE A 103 4.52 -12.82 13.32
N LYS A 104 4.81 -11.71 12.60
CA LYS A 104 4.08 -11.30 11.39
C LYS A 104 4.11 -12.36 10.29
N VAL A 105 5.25 -13.03 10.11
CA VAL A 105 5.43 -14.09 9.10
C VAL A 105 4.65 -15.34 9.49
N CYS A 106 4.78 -15.79 10.75
CA CYS A 106 4.02 -16.92 11.26
C CYS A 106 2.51 -16.68 11.15
N LEU A 107 2.04 -15.49 11.48
CA LEU A 107 0.63 -15.12 11.37
C LEU A 107 0.15 -15.21 9.91
N MET A 108 0.89 -14.63 8.96
CA MET A 108 0.50 -14.64 7.55
C MET A 108 0.60 -16.03 6.92
N LEU A 109 1.59 -16.85 7.29
CA LEU A 109 1.64 -18.24 6.85
C LEU A 109 0.48 -19.05 7.42
N SER A 110 0.04 -18.77 8.65
CA SER A 110 -1.16 -19.39 9.22
C SER A 110 -2.42 -18.99 8.46
N VAL A 111 -2.54 -17.71 8.08
CA VAL A 111 -3.63 -17.23 7.21
C VAL A 111 -3.60 -17.95 5.86
N ALA A 112 -2.44 -18.05 5.21
CA ALA A 112 -2.29 -18.76 3.94
C ALA A 112 -2.68 -20.24 4.05
N ALA A 113 -2.32 -20.90 5.15
CA ALA A 113 -2.73 -22.28 5.44
C ALA A 113 -4.26 -22.39 5.63
N VAL A 114 -4.88 -21.46 6.36
CA VAL A 114 -6.35 -21.43 6.51
C VAL A 114 -7.03 -21.21 5.16
N LEU A 115 -6.52 -20.31 4.32
CA LEU A 115 -7.05 -20.09 2.97
C LEU A 115 -7.00 -21.37 2.12
N TYR A 116 -5.92 -22.15 2.21
CA TYR A 116 -5.82 -23.43 1.51
C TYR A 116 -6.97 -24.39 1.87
N PHE A 117 -7.42 -24.43 3.12
CA PHE A 117 -8.51 -25.33 3.54
C PHE A 117 -9.91 -24.75 3.28
N THR A 118 -10.04 -23.44 3.19
CA THR A 118 -11.35 -22.76 3.12
C THR A 118 -11.75 -22.36 1.72
N VAL A 119 -10.78 -22.10 0.81
CA VAL A 119 -11.05 -21.76 -0.59
C VAL A 119 -11.46 -23.01 -1.38
N GLU A 120 -12.19 -22.81 -2.47
CA GLU A 120 -12.66 -23.89 -3.36
C GLU A 120 -11.51 -24.76 -3.91
N PRO A 121 -11.71 -26.08 -4.01
CA PRO A 121 -10.65 -27.04 -4.36
C PRO A 121 -9.79 -26.66 -5.58
N PRO A 122 -10.35 -26.18 -6.72
CA PRO A 122 -9.54 -25.90 -7.90
C PRO A 122 -8.52 -24.78 -7.68
N HIS A 123 -8.79 -23.85 -6.77
CA HIS A 123 -7.92 -22.67 -6.53
C HIS A 123 -6.97 -22.82 -5.34
N ARG A 124 -7.12 -23.86 -4.51
CA ARG A 124 -6.37 -24.02 -3.23
C ARG A 124 -4.87 -23.89 -3.36
N ALA A 125 -4.28 -24.68 -4.24
CA ALA A 125 -2.82 -24.70 -4.42
C ALA A 125 -2.32 -23.36 -4.98
N LEU A 126 -3.05 -22.78 -5.91
CA LEU A 126 -2.72 -21.50 -6.52
C LEU A 126 -2.76 -20.37 -5.49
N VAL A 127 -3.81 -20.30 -4.69
CA VAL A 127 -3.98 -19.29 -3.60
C VAL A 127 -2.88 -19.44 -2.55
N LEU A 128 -2.53 -20.68 -2.14
CA LEU A 128 -1.44 -20.90 -1.20
C LEU A 128 -0.10 -20.43 -1.75
N ILE A 129 0.26 -20.85 -2.96
CA ILE A 129 1.53 -20.48 -3.59
C ILE A 129 1.60 -18.96 -3.77
N SER A 130 0.54 -18.33 -4.26
CA SER A 130 0.48 -16.88 -4.48
C SER A 130 0.59 -16.10 -3.18
N SER A 131 -0.10 -16.53 -2.11
CA SER A 131 0.02 -15.91 -0.78
C SER A 131 1.45 -16.00 -0.25
N VAL A 132 2.09 -17.17 -0.36
CA VAL A 132 3.49 -17.37 0.05
C VAL A 132 4.44 -16.51 -0.77
N LEU A 133 4.23 -16.39 -2.08
CA LEU A 133 5.03 -15.49 -2.94
C LEU A 133 4.87 -14.02 -2.54
N GLY A 134 3.66 -13.57 -2.16
CA GLY A 134 3.43 -12.22 -1.62
C GLY A 134 4.21 -11.97 -0.32
N ILE A 135 4.22 -12.95 0.59
CA ILE A 135 4.99 -12.89 1.83
C ILE A 135 6.50 -12.84 1.53
N ILE A 136 6.98 -13.71 0.64
CA ILE A 136 8.40 -13.76 0.23
C ILE A 136 8.83 -12.44 -0.40
N LEU A 137 8.01 -11.86 -1.28
CA LEU A 137 8.30 -10.56 -1.89
C LEU A 137 8.45 -9.47 -0.84
N HIS A 138 7.55 -9.41 0.15
CA HIS A 138 7.63 -8.43 1.24
C HIS A 138 8.93 -8.60 2.04
N ILE A 139 9.27 -9.83 2.46
CA ILE A 139 10.50 -10.11 3.20
C ILE A 139 11.73 -9.78 2.34
N GLY A 140 11.70 -10.12 1.05
CA GLY A 140 12.78 -9.81 0.12
C GLY A 140 13.03 -8.32 -0.02
N LEU A 141 11.98 -7.51 -0.09
CA LEU A 141 12.08 -6.04 -0.13
C LEU A 141 12.57 -5.46 1.20
N GLU A 142 12.13 -6.00 2.32
CA GLU A 142 12.60 -5.60 3.66
C GLU A 142 14.10 -5.91 3.83
N LEU A 143 14.53 -7.11 3.44
CA LEU A 143 15.95 -7.50 3.41
C LEU A 143 16.76 -6.63 2.45
N PHE A 144 16.28 -6.44 1.24
CA PHE A 144 16.94 -5.57 0.26
C PHE A 144 17.09 -4.14 0.79
N GLY A 145 16.06 -3.62 1.46
CA GLY A 145 16.11 -2.32 2.12
C GLY A 145 17.15 -2.28 3.24
N SER A 146 17.27 -3.33 4.05
CA SER A 146 18.19 -3.38 5.20
C SER A 146 19.66 -3.38 4.79
N PHE A 147 20.03 -4.04 3.68
CA PHE A 147 21.39 -4.00 3.15
C PHE A 147 21.93 -2.60 2.87
N PHE A 148 21.06 -1.62 2.67
CA PHE A 148 21.42 -0.23 2.36
C PHE A 148 21.19 0.74 3.52
N HIS A 149 20.79 0.24 4.71
CA HIS A 149 20.48 1.08 5.88
C HIS A 149 21.53 1.01 7.00
N GLU A 150 22.59 0.20 6.89
CA GLU A 150 23.52 -0.06 8.00
C GLU A 150 24.35 1.15 8.45
N ASP A 151 24.44 2.25 7.68
CA ASP A 151 25.36 3.35 8.02
C ASP A 151 24.70 4.67 8.50
N ASP A 152 23.38 4.81 8.57
CA ASP A 152 22.79 6.15 8.76
C ASP A 152 21.72 6.28 9.85
N ALA A 153 21.78 5.53 10.93
CA ALA A 153 20.81 5.62 12.05
C ALA A 153 20.78 7.00 12.78
N LYS A 154 21.58 7.97 12.38
CA LYS A 154 21.70 9.30 13.07
C LYS A 154 21.58 10.54 12.19
N SER A 155 21.39 10.44 10.88
CA SER A 155 21.26 11.64 10.04
C SER A 155 20.10 11.55 9.07
N VAL A 156 19.27 12.61 9.02
CA VAL A 156 18.25 12.83 7.98
C VAL A 156 18.98 13.21 6.67
N LYS A 157 19.79 12.28 6.15
CA LYS A 157 20.45 12.48 4.85
C LYS A 157 19.52 12.01 3.74
N VAL A 158 19.51 12.75 2.65
CA VAL A 158 18.82 12.36 1.43
C VAL A 158 19.44 11.05 0.94
N LYS A 159 18.65 9.98 0.85
CA LYS A 159 19.10 8.69 0.32
C LYS A 159 19.65 8.88 -1.09
N THR A 160 20.84 8.36 -1.36
CA THR A 160 21.52 8.44 -2.68
C THR A 160 21.97 7.06 -3.12
N GLY A 161 22.25 6.89 -4.41
CA GLY A 161 22.74 5.64 -4.95
C GLY A 161 21.75 4.47 -4.79
N TRP A 162 22.24 3.32 -4.36
CA TRP A 162 21.48 2.09 -4.22
C TRP A 162 20.34 2.15 -3.17
N ALA A 163 20.53 2.90 -2.08
CA ALA A 163 19.48 3.09 -1.08
C ALA A 163 18.26 3.85 -1.63
N ALA A 164 18.48 4.83 -2.50
CA ALA A 164 17.42 5.53 -3.19
C ALA A 164 16.74 4.64 -4.24
N PHE A 165 17.51 3.80 -4.95
CA PHE A 165 16.96 2.81 -5.88
C PHE A 165 16.10 1.77 -5.17
N ALA A 166 16.55 1.22 -4.04
CA ALA A 166 15.77 0.29 -3.21
C ALA A 166 14.44 0.89 -2.77
N SER A 167 14.45 2.16 -2.32
CA SER A 167 13.23 2.86 -1.94
C SER A 167 12.30 3.09 -3.13
N LEU A 168 12.84 3.39 -4.31
CA LEU A 168 12.06 3.51 -5.54
C LEU A 168 11.43 2.17 -5.92
N LEU A 169 12.21 1.08 -5.92
CA LEU A 169 11.72 -0.27 -6.23
C LEU A 169 10.58 -0.69 -5.28
N TYR A 170 10.75 -0.43 -3.98
CA TYR A 170 9.69 -0.69 -2.99
C TYR A 170 8.40 0.06 -3.33
N LEU A 171 8.49 1.35 -3.68
CA LEU A 171 7.33 2.14 -4.06
C LEU A 171 6.67 1.64 -5.35
N GLU A 172 7.45 1.21 -6.35
CA GLU A 172 6.92 0.67 -7.60
C GLU A 172 6.22 -0.68 -7.39
N VAL A 173 6.76 -1.57 -6.56
CA VAL A 173 6.12 -2.85 -6.22
C VAL A 173 4.81 -2.61 -5.44
N LEU A 174 4.81 -1.64 -4.53
CA LEU A 174 3.62 -1.26 -3.79
C LEU A 174 2.55 -0.69 -4.74
N ASP A 175 2.93 0.23 -5.65
CA ASP A 175 2.02 0.77 -6.67
C ASP A 175 1.48 -0.34 -7.60
N ALA A 176 2.31 -1.31 -7.97
CA ALA A 176 1.88 -2.47 -8.75
C ALA A 176 0.79 -3.28 -8.03
N SER A 177 0.97 -3.55 -6.74
CA SER A 177 0.01 -4.32 -5.94
C SER A 177 -1.36 -3.62 -5.84
N PHE A 178 -1.38 -2.28 -5.72
CA PHE A 178 -2.64 -1.51 -5.75
C PHE A 178 -3.26 -1.42 -7.14
N SER A 179 -2.42 -1.37 -8.18
CA SER A 179 -2.86 -1.15 -9.55
C SER A 179 -3.62 -2.35 -10.12
N PHE A 180 -3.29 -3.57 -9.66
CA PHE A 180 -3.92 -4.79 -10.16
C PHE A 180 -5.42 -4.82 -9.94
N ASP A 181 -5.85 -4.49 -8.73
CA ASP A 181 -7.26 -4.43 -8.38
C ASP A 181 -8.02 -3.44 -9.28
N GLY A 182 -7.42 -2.27 -9.52
CA GLY A 182 -7.95 -1.28 -10.46
C GLY A 182 -8.02 -1.76 -11.92
N VAL A 183 -7.08 -2.60 -12.38
CA VAL A 183 -7.11 -3.15 -13.74
C VAL A 183 -8.25 -4.15 -13.89
N ILE A 184 -8.42 -5.08 -12.94
CA ILE A 184 -9.50 -6.06 -12.96
C ILE A 184 -10.86 -5.35 -12.91
N GLY A 185 -11.02 -4.38 -12.01
CA GLY A 185 -12.24 -3.62 -11.90
C GLY A 185 -12.56 -2.77 -13.13
N ALA A 186 -11.55 -2.23 -13.81
CA ALA A 186 -11.76 -1.51 -15.05
C ALA A 186 -12.33 -2.40 -16.18
N PHE A 187 -11.99 -3.70 -16.20
CA PHE A 187 -12.59 -4.66 -17.13
C PHE A 187 -14.08 -4.93 -16.85
N ALA A 188 -14.55 -4.72 -15.64
CA ALA A 188 -15.99 -4.76 -15.33
C ALA A 188 -16.77 -3.58 -15.97
N ILE A 189 -16.08 -2.47 -16.24
CA ILE A 189 -16.68 -1.25 -16.83
C ILE A 189 -16.54 -1.23 -18.36
N THR A 190 -15.38 -1.62 -18.87
CA THR A 190 -15.07 -1.61 -20.31
C THR A 190 -14.12 -2.72 -20.70
N SER A 191 -14.35 -3.34 -21.84
CA SER A 191 -13.43 -4.33 -22.41
C SER A 191 -12.28 -3.71 -23.22
N SER A 192 -12.25 -2.39 -23.43
CA SER A 192 -11.22 -1.74 -24.24
C SER A 192 -9.94 -1.53 -23.43
N VAL A 193 -8.92 -2.36 -23.67
CA VAL A 193 -7.60 -2.27 -23.02
C VAL A 193 -6.98 -0.88 -23.16
N LEU A 194 -7.13 -0.23 -24.32
CA LEU A 194 -6.59 1.12 -24.54
C LEU A 194 -7.24 2.17 -23.64
N LEU A 195 -8.58 2.09 -23.43
CA LEU A 195 -9.28 2.99 -22.52
C LEU A 195 -8.87 2.73 -21.06
N ILE A 196 -8.72 1.48 -20.68
CA ILE A 196 -8.26 1.08 -19.34
C ILE A 196 -6.86 1.66 -19.07
N VAL A 197 -5.91 1.42 -19.97
CA VAL A 197 -4.53 1.93 -19.84
C VAL A 197 -4.49 3.45 -19.81
N ALA A 198 -5.27 4.13 -20.66
CA ALA A 198 -5.34 5.59 -20.69
C ALA A 198 -5.94 6.15 -19.38
N GLY A 199 -7.05 5.59 -18.90
CA GLY A 199 -7.73 6.03 -17.69
C GLY A 199 -6.89 5.82 -16.43
N LEU A 200 -6.41 4.58 -16.23
CA LEU A 200 -5.55 4.25 -15.09
C LEU A 200 -4.20 4.97 -15.18
N GLY A 201 -3.66 5.17 -16.39
CA GLY A 201 -2.45 5.94 -16.64
C GLY A 201 -2.58 7.40 -16.22
N ALA A 202 -3.67 8.06 -16.62
CA ALA A 202 -3.97 9.43 -16.20
C ALA A 202 -4.11 9.52 -14.67
N GLY A 203 -4.79 8.56 -14.04
CA GLY A 203 -4.90 8.46 -12.60
C GLY A 203 -3.53 8.33 -11.90
N ALA A 204 -2.63 7.50 -12.43
CA ALA A 204 -1.28 7.33 -11.89
C ALA A 204 -0.45 8.61 -11.94
N ILE A 205 -0.49 9.33 -13.07
CA ILE A 205 0.20 10.62 -13.22
C ILE A 205 -0.33 11.62 -12.18
N TRP A 206 -1.64 11.65 -11.98
CA TRP A 206 -2.27 12.55 -11.03
C TRP A 206 -1.87 12.25 -9.58
N VAL A 207 -1.96 10.98 -9.17
CA VAL A 207 -1.58 10.52 -7.83
C VAL A 207 -0.11 10.80 -7.54
N ARG A 208 0.79 10.51 -8.48
CA ARG A 208 2.23 10.81 -8.33
C ARG A 208 2.51 12.31 -8.21
N SER A 209 1.87 13.11 -9.03
CA SER A 209 2.00 14.56 -8.97
C SER A 209 1.52 15.11 -7.64
N LEU A 210 0.39 14.60 -7.13
CA LEU A 210 -0.14 14.93 -5.80
C LEU A 210 0.82 14.51 -4.68
N THR A 211 1.39 13.31 -4.75
CA THR A 211 2.36 12.82 -3.76
C THR A 211 3.59 13.72 -3.69
N VAL A 212 4.15 14.11 -4.84
CA VAL A 212 5.29 15.04 -4.88
C VAL A 212 4.93 16.42 -4.35
N TYR A 213 3.72 16.91 -4.65
CA TYR A 213 3.22 18.17 -4.08
C TYR A 213 3.14 18.11 -2.56
N LEU A 214 2.53 17.05 -2.00
CA LEU A 214 2.41 16.85 -0.54
C LEU A 214 3.78 16.75 0.15
N LEU A 215 4.74 16.07 -0.49
CA LEU A 215 6.11 15.97 0.01
C LEU A 215 6.81 17.35 0.02
N ARG A 216 6.70 18.12 -1.07
CA ARG A 216 7.34 19.44 -1.19
C ARG A 216 6.75 20.48 -0.23
N THR A 217 5.46 20.40 0.03
CA THR A 217 4.78 21.32 0.98
C THR A 217 4.97 20.93 2.44
N GLY A 218 5.63 19.78 2.72
CA GLY A 218 5.81 19.26 4.07
C GLY A 218 4.51 18.84 4.76
N MET A 219 3.42 18.71 4.03
CA MET A 219 2.11 18.33 4.59
C MET A 219 2.14 16.96 5.23
N LEU A 220 2.95 16.03 4.71
CA LEU A 220 3.07 14.68 5.28
C LEU A 220 3.65 14.67 6.69
N SER A 221 4.62 15.54 6.99
CA SER A 221 5.22 15.66 8.34
C SER A 221 4.37 16.46 9.33
N LYS A 222 3.38 17.21 8.83
CA LYS A 222 2.51 18.05 9.64
C LYS A 222 1.46 17.27 10.43
N TYR A 223 1.03 16.13 9.91
CA TYR A 223 -0.05 15.33 10.49
C TYR A 223 0.48 14.08 11.18
N LYS A 224 0.46 14.07 12.51
CA LYS A 224 1.00 13.03 13.39
C LYS A 224 0.49 11.60 13.06
N TYR A 225 -0.79 11.46 12.71
CA TYR A 225 -1.46 10.19 12.48
C TYR A 225 -1.62 9.81 11.02
N LEU A 226 -1.12 10.63 10.08
CA LEU A 226 -1.30 10.38 8.64
C LEU A 226 -0.71 9.03 8.21
N GLU A 227 0.49 8.71 8.71
CA GLU A 227 1.17 7.46 8.42
C GLU A 227 0.41 6.24 8.95
N ASN A 228 -0.17 6.36 10.16
CA ASN A 228 -1.03 5.31 10.72
C ASN A 228 -2.27 5.08 9.85
N GLY A 229 -2.95 6.18 9.45
CA GLY A 229 -4.12 6.10 8.58
C GLY A 229 -3.82 5.46 7.23
N ALA A 230 -2.68 5.79 6.61
CA ALA A 230 -2.23 5.18 5.37
C ALA A 230 -2.00 3.67 5.51
N HIS A 231 -1.32 3.21 6.57
CA HIS A 231 -1.09 1.78 6.77
C HIS A 231 -2.37 1.01 7.13
N TRP A 232 -3.33 1.64 7.83
CA TRP A 232 -4.66 1.05 8.02
C TRP A 232 -5.43 0.92 6.70
N ALA A 233 -5.33 1.92 5.82
CA ALA A 233 -5.93 1.86 4.48
C ALA A 233 -5.32 0.72 3.64
N ILE A 234 -3.99 0.58 3.65
CA ILE A 234 -3.27 -0.50 2.97
C ILE A 234 -3.69 -1.87 3.51
N MET A 235 -3.74 -2.03 4.83
CA MET A 235 -4.13 -3.29 5.45
C MET A 235 -5.60 -3.63 5.17
N ALA A 236 -6.49 -2.64 5.18
CA ALA A 236 -7.89 -2.83 4.83
C ALA A 236 -8.06 -3.28 3.38
N LEU A 237 -7.32 -2.69 2.43
CA LEU A 237 -7.32 -3.13 1.04
C LEU A 237 -6.82 -4.56 0.91
N GLY A 238 -5.71 -4.92 1.57
CA GLY A 238 -5.21 -6.29 1.58
C GLY A 238 -6.23 -7.30 2.15
N MET A 239 -6.94 -6.93 3.23
CA MET A 239 -8.02 -7.76 3.78
C MET A 239 -9.20 -7.89 2.81
N MET A 240 -9.55 -6.84 2.07
CA MET A 240 -10.59 -6.92 1.04
C MET A 240 -10.22 -7.83 -0.11
N MET A 241 -8.96 -7.79 -0.58
CA MET A 241 -8.47 -8.73 -1.60
C MET A 241 -8.60 -10.18 -1.12
N ILE A 242 -8.22 -10.47 0.11
CA ILE A 242 -8.43 -11.80 0.70
C ILE A 242 -9.92 -12.14 0.82
N ALA A 243 -10.79 -11.18 1.14
CA ALA A 243 -12.25 -11.40 1.24
C ALA A 243 -12.89 -11.76 -0.11
N LYS A 244 -12.36 -11.25 -1.23
CA LYS A 244 -12.79 -11.62 -2.60
C LYS A 244 -12.64 -13.12 -2.87
N LEU A 245 -11.66 -13.79 -2.27
CA LEU A 245 -11.50 -15.25 -2.38
C LEU A 245 -12.69 -16.04 -1.82
N PHE A 246 -13.55 -15.41 -1.03
CA PHE A 246 -14.79 -15.96 -0.48
C PHE A 246 -16.04 -15.37 -1.14
N HIS A 247 -15.90 -14.81 -2.34
CA HIS A 247 -16.99 -14.15 -3.09
C HIS A 247 -17.61 -12.95 -2.34
N LEU A 248 -16.86 -12.37 -1.38
CA LEU A 248 -17.26 -11.15 -0.69
C LEU A 248 -16.73 -9.94 -1.46
N GLU A 249 -17.39 -9.62 -2.57
CA GLU A 249 -17.03 -8.49 -3.41
C GLU A 249 -17.70 -7.21 -2.90
N LEU A 250 -16.89 -6.27 -2.46
CA LEU A 250 -17.36 -4.91 -2.23
C LEU A 250 -17.24 -4.10 -3.51
N PRO A 251 -18.18 -3.22 -3.79
CA PRO A 251 -18.08 -2.35 -4.95
C PRO A 251 -16.85 -1.45 -4.85
N GLU A 252 -16.22 -1.12 -5.97
CA GLU A 252 -14.94 -0.39 -6.03
C GLU A 252 -14.99 0.97 -5.32
N TRP A 253 -16.14 1.66 -5.38
CA TRP A 253 -16.32 2.90 -4.63
C TRP A 253 -16.22 2.71 -3.11
N ALA A 254 -16.60 1.54 -2.58
CA ALA A 254 -16.49 1.23 -1.15
C ALA A 254 -15.03 0.93 -0.78
N THR A 255 -14.30 0.21 -1.62
CA THR A 255 -12.88 -0.09 -1.45
C THR A 255 -12.04 1.19 -1.45
N GLY A 256 -12.18 2.03 -2.47
CA GLY A 256 -11.52 3.34 -2.54
C GLY A 256 -11.99 4.30 -1.43
N GLY A 257 -13.28 4.30 -1.13
CA GLY A 257 -13.89 5.09 -0.07
C GLY A 257 -13.35 4.77 1.31
N LEU A 258 -13.09 3.49 1.60
CA LEU A 258 -12.50 3.05 2.87
C LEU A 258 -11.07 3.60 3.05
N GLY A 259 -10.26 3.58 2.00
CA GLY A 259 -8.91 4.17 2.03
C GLY A 259 -8.95 5.67 2.32
N LEU A 260 -9.81 6.40 1.62
CA LEU A 260 -10.03 7.84 1.86
C LEU A 260 -10.56 8.10 3.29
N LEU A 261 -11.43 7.24 3.81
CA LEU A 261 -11.97 7.36 5.16
C LEU A 261 -10.85 7.26 6.20
N PHE A 262 -9.99 6.24 6.14
CA PHE A 262 -8.89 6.08 7.10
C PHE A 262 -7.93 7.27 7.06
N VAL A 263 -7.54 7.72 5.88
CA VAL A 263 -6.66 8.87 5.71
C VAL A 263 -7.31 10.16 6.25
N SER A 264 -8.58 10.39 5.91
CA SER A 264 -9.32 11.59 6.36
C SER A 264 -9.51 11.61 7.87
N LEU A 265 -9.84 10.46 8.49
CA LEU A 265 -9.97 10.33 9.94
C LEU A 265 -8.63 10.56 10.65
N ALA A 266 -7.53 10.06 10.10
CA ALA A 266 -6.19 10.25 10.65
C ALA A 266 -5.76 11.72 10.60
N VAL A 267 -6.01 12.39 9.47
CA VAL A 267 -5.75 13.85 9.32
C VAL A 267 -6.63 14.64 10.28
N GLY A 268 -7.93 14.37 10.33
CA GLY A 268 -8.86 15.01 11.26
C GLY A 268 -8.45 14.85 12.72
N SER A 269 -8.08 13.63 13.13
CA SER A 269 -7.57 13.35 14.48
C SER A 269 -6.28 14.12 14.80
N SER A 270 -5.35 14.20 13.84
CA SER A 270 -4.12 14.98 13.99
C SER A 270 -4.41 16.48 14.18
N MET A 271 -5.36 17.01 13.41
CA MET A 271 -5.76 18.43 13.53
C MET A 271 -6.43 18.73 14.86
N LEU A 272 -7.29 17.85 15.35
CA LEU A 272 -7.97 18.01 16.64
C LEU A 272 -6.97 17.98 17.81
N GLU A 273 -6.01 17.04 17.78
CA GLU A 273 -4.97 16.97 18.81
C GLU A 273 -4.08 18.22 18.80
N ALA A 274 -3.65 18.68 17.62
CA ALA A 274 -2.85 19.90 17.51
C ALA A 274 -3.58 21.13 18.06
N ARG A 275 -4.89 21.25 17.78
CA ARG A 275 -5.72 22.32 18.36
C ARG A 275 -5.82 22.23 19.87
N ALA A 276 -6.02 21.03 20.42
CA ALA A 276 -6.11 20.82 21.87
C ALA A 276 -4.80 21.21 22.58
N ILE A 277 -3.65 20.82 22.02
CA ILE A 277 -2.32 21.17 22.55
C ILE A 277 -2.14 22.71 22.54
N ASN A 278 -2.41 23.38 21.42
CA ASN A 278 -2.29 24.84 21.32
C ASN A 278 -3.20 25.57 22.32
N LEU A 279 -4.40 25.08 22.58
CA LEU A 279 -5.30 25.66 23.59
C LEU A 279 -4.76 25.47 25.01
N GLN A 280 -4.19 24.30 25.32
CA GLN A 280 -3.57 24.04 26.63
C GLN A 280 -2.34 24.94 26.86
N GLU A 281 -1.48 25.09 25.86
CA GLU A 281 -0.31 25.97 25.92
C GLU A 281 -0.72 27.44 26.10
N ALA A 282 -1.74 27.90 25.37
CA ALA A 282 -2.27 29.26 25.52
C ALA A 282 -2.88 29.50 26.92
N ALA A 283 -3.57 28.50 27.48
CA ALA A 283 -4.11 28.59 28.85
C ALA A 283 -3.00 28.62 29.90
N ALA A 284 -1.97 27.76 29.76
CA ALA A 284 -0.81 27.72 30.64
C ALA A 284 -0.02 29.05 30.59
N ALA A 285 0.18 29.63 29.42
CA ALA A 285 0.83 30.92 29.25
C ALA A 285 0.07 32.08 29.96
N LYS A 286 -1.27 32.07 29.86
CA LYS A 286 -2.13 33.03 30.56
C LYS A 286 -2.02 32.90 32.09
N LEU A 287 -2.05 31.68 32.63
CA LEU A 287 -1.88 31.41 34.04
C LEU A 287 -0.52 31.91 34.54
N HIS A 288 0.55 31.59 33.84
CA HIS A 288 1.90 32.02 34.20
C HIS A 288 2.10 33.53 34.14
N SER A 289 1.45 34.21 33.21
CA SER A 289 1.45 35.70 33.16
C SER A 289 0.66 36.32 34.27
N ALA A 290 -0.44 35.72 34.71
CA ALA A 290 -1.24 36.18 35.86
C ALA A 290 -0.49 36.02 37.19
N GLU A 291 0.18 34.88 37.42
CA GLU A 291 1.04 34.64 38.59
C GLU A 291 2.20 35.63 38.71
N ARG A 292 2.84 35.98 37.57
CA ARG A 292 3.89 37.00 37.56
C ARG A 292 3.38 38.37 37.94
N ARG A 293 2.18 38.76 37.52
CA ARG A 293 1.55 40.02 37.89
C ARG A 293 1.23 40.11 39.40
N LEU A 294 0.80 38.97 39.99
CA LEU A 294 0.49 38.91 41.44
C LEU A 294 1.75 38.92 42.33
N LYS A 295 2.92 38.54 41.84
CA LYS A 295 4.18 38.53 42.57
C LYS A 295 4.93 39.88 42.51
N HIS A 296 4.57 40.80 41.61
CA HIS A 296 5.24 42.07 41.38
C HIS A 296 4.33 43.30 41.58
N GLY A 297 3.09 43.10 41.98
CA GLY A 297 2.18 44.16 42.46
C GLY A 297 1.96 44.05 43.95
#